data_bb506e7edcc91ee4577c0cbb0c93c3fa
#
_entry.id   bb506e7edcc91ee4577c0cbb0c93c3fa
#
_cell.length_a   1.000
_cell.length_b   1.000
_cell.length_c   1.000
_cell.angle_alpha   90.00
_cell.angle_beta   90.00
_cell.angle_gamma   90.00
#
_symmetry.space_group_name_H-M   'P 1'
#
loop_
_entity.id
_entity.type
_entity.pdbx_description
1 polymer ?
#
loop_
_entity_poly.entity_id
_entity_poly.type
_entity_poly.pdbx_seq_one_letter_code
_entity_poly.pdbx_strand_id
1 'polypeptide(L)'
;MSHPHPELGSPPPPPENGLRIVALGGLGEIGRNMAVFEYDGRLLVVDCGVLFPEPDQPGVDLILPDFDYIRGRLDDIEALVLTHAHEDHIGAVPYLLRERRDIPIVGSRLTLGLIESKLTEHRMQPVKVEVIEGERRSFGPFECEFVSVNHSIPDALAVAIRTPAGLVLHTGDFKMDQLPLDGRLTDLGAFARLGAEGVDLLMSDSTNSEVPGFVTSEREIAPVIDDVFRSASKRIIVASFASHIHRVQQIMDAAEKHGRKVALIGRSMVRNMGVARELGYLKVPGGLLVDSREIEEWPPEDVVLICTGSQGEPMAALSRMANRDHPIRIAEGDTVLLASSLVPGNETAVSKVINGLNRWGARVVHKGNARVHVSGHAAAGELLYVLNLTKPSNFMPVHGEWRHLRAHAALAELTGVPRENIVIAEDGVVVDLVDGQARITGAVPCGYVFVDGTSVGDITDVALKDRRILGDEGFISIVVVVDSTTGKLTGGPEITARGSGIDPDAFDAVVPQIEAALQEVAASGVADEMQIRRTIRRTVGRWVSDTYRRRPMIIPVVVEV
;
A
#
# COMPACT_ATOMS: atom_id res chain seq x y z
N MET A 1 -5.76 20.31 3.53
CA MET A 1 -5.35 19.07 4.20
C MET A 1 -6.08 18.98 5.53
N SER A 2 -6.80 17.92 5.80
CA SER A 2 -7.44 17.72 7.09
C SER A 2 -6.37 17.32 8.11
N HIS A 3 -6.33 17.98 9.23
CA HIS A 3 -5.50 17.58 10.37
C HIS A 3 -6.12 16.30 10.93
N PRO A 4 -5.40 15.16 10.99
CA PRO A 4 -5.99 13.89 11.40
C PRO A 4 -6.45 13.87 12.86
N HIS A 5 -5.86 14.76 13.68
CA HIS A 5 -6.18 14.93 15.11
C HIS A 5 -6.49 16.40 15.40
N PRO A 6 -7.67 16.89 15.03
CA PRO A 6 -8.02 18.30 15.23
C PRO A 6 -8.06 18.72 16.70
N GLU A 7 -8.16 17.77 17.63
CA GLU A 7 -8.09 18.01 19.07
C GLU A 7 -6.66 18.24 19.58
N LEU A 8 -5.64 17.78 18.81
CA LEU A 8 -4.23 18.02 19.13
C LEU A 8 -3.78 19.30 18.44
N GLY A 9 -3.32 20.26 19.20
CA GLY A 9 -2.71 21.48 18.68
C GLY A 9 -1.36 21.18 17.98
N SER A 10 -0.80 22.22 17.36
CA SER A 10 0.57 22.15 16.82
C SER A 10 1.55 21.75 17.94
N PRO A 11 2.54 20.89 17.64
CA PRO A 11 3.50 20.47 18.65
C PRO A 11 4.35 21.67 19.13
N PRO A 12 4.88 21.64 20.35
CA PRO A 12 5.90 22.59 20.78
C PRO A 12 7.17 22.44 19.92
N PRO A 13 8.13 23.36 20.00
CA PRO A 13 9.45 23.13 19.41
C PRO A 13 10.03 21.78 19.85
N PRO A 14 10.87 21.12 19.03
CA PRO A 14 11.52 19.86 19.44
C PRO A 14 12.21 20.02 20.80
N PRO A 15 12.10 19.00 21.69
CA PRO A 15 12.65 19.12 23.04
C PRO A 15 14.18 19.15 23.02
N GLU A 16 14.79 20.03 23.82
CA GLU A 16 16.24 19.94 24.08
C GLU A 16 16.57 18.58 24.69
N ASN A 17 17.58 17.90 24.15
CA ASN A 17 17.99 16.54 24.58
C ASN A 17 16.89 15.46 24.49
N GLY A 18 15.81 15.70 23.76
CA GLY A 18 14.75 14.73 23.49
C GLY A 18 14.73 14.27 22.04
N LEU A 19 14.16 13.11 21.80
CA LEU A 19 13.94 12.55 20.46
C LEU A 19 12.48 12.73 20.08
N ARG A 20 12.24 13.43 18.96
CA ARG A 20 10.90 13.54 18.37
C ARG A 20 10.69 12.47 17.32
N ILE A 21 9.52 11.85 17.33
CA ILE A 21 9.12 10.81 16.41
C ILE A 21 7.80 11.22 15.77
N VAL A 22 7.74 11.19 14.43
CA VAL A 22 6.53 11.49 13.65
C VAL A 22 6.36 10.42 12.58
N ALA A 23 5.31 9.63 12.67
CA ALA A 23 4.94 8.74 11.59
C ALA A 23 4.16 9.53 10.53
N LEU A 24 4.59 9.45 9.29
CA LEU A 24 3.93 10.05 8.12
C LEU A 24 3.10 9.01 7.34
N GLY A 25 3.06 7.78 7.82
CA GLY A 25 2.30 6.66 7.29
C GLY A 25 2.52 5.39 8.10
N GLY A 26 1.59 4.43 7.97
CA GLY A 26 1.66 3.12 8.62
C GLY A 26 0.96 3.03 9.97
N LEU A 27 0.27 4.06 10.42
CA LEU A 27 -0.51 4.06 11.65
C LEU A 27 -2.01 4.20 11.36
N GLY A 28 -2.80 3.22 11.80
CA GLY A 28 -4.22 3.15 11.49
C GLY A 28 -4.53 2.54 10.12
N GLU A 29 -3.50 2.15 9.38
CA GLU A 29 -3.55 1.54 8.05
C GLU A 29 -2.43 0.50 7.88
N ILE A 30 -2.48 -0.31 6.82
CA ILE A 30 -1.42 -1.24 6.43
C ILE A 30 -0.84 -0.77 5.10
N GLY A 31 0.32 -0.13 5.16
CA GLY A 31 1.02 0.45 4.00
C GLY A 31 1.51 1.86 4.26
N ARG A 32 2.13 2.47 3.24
CA ARG A 32 2.64 3.84 3.28
C ARG A 32 3.60 4.13 4.46
N ASN A 33 4.31 3.07 4.91
CA ASN A 33 5.16 3.17 6.10
C ASN A 33 6.26 4.23 5.93
N MET A 34 6.30 5.19 6.85
CA MET A 34 7.33 6.21 6.93
C MET A 34 7.36 6.80 8.34
N ALA A 35 8.48 6.68 9.02
CA ALA A 35 8.69 7.29 10.33
C ALA A 35 9.88 8.24 10.29
N VAL A 36 9.73 9.44 10.83
CA VAL A 36 10.76 10.48 10.93
C VAL A 36 11.19 10.60 12.38
N PHE A 37 12.49 10.49 12.62
CA PHE A 37 13.14 10.69 13.91
C PHE A 37 13.93 11.98 13.85
N GLU A 38 13.69 12.88 14.82
CA GLU A 38 14.36 14.19 14.89
C GLU A 38 15.09 14.34 16.21
N TYR A 39 16.40 14.56 16.14
CA TYR A 39 17.25 14.85 17.26
C TYR A 39 18.26 15.95 16.89
N ASP A 40 18.40 16.97 17.76
CA ASP A 40 19.35 18.09 17.58
C ASP A 40 19.27 18.74 16.17
N GLY A 41 18.05 18.94 15.68
CA GLY A 41 17.78 19.54 14.37
C GLY A 41 18.14 18.65 13.16
N ARG A 42 18.58 17.39 13.37
CA ARG A 42 18.86 16.42 12.31
C ARG A 42 17.75 15.40 12.20
N LEU A 43 17.57 14.83 11.02
CA LEU A 43 16.49 13.88 10.71
C LEU A 43 17.06 12.53 10.27
N LEU A 44 16.47 11.46 10.79
CA LEU A 44 16.60 10.11 10.26
C LEU A 44 15.21 9.66 9.79
N VAL A 45 15.12 9.11 8.59
CA VAL A 45 13.86 8.55 8.07
C VAL A 45 13.96 7.04 8.02
N VAL A 46 12.96 6.34 8.53
CA VAL A 46 12.82 4.87 8.44
C VAL A 46 11.64 4.54 7.57
N ASP A 47 11.92 3.85 6.47
CA ASP A 47 11.02 3.49 5.37
C ASP A 47 10.41 4.71 4.63
N CYS A 48 9.91 4.47 3.43
CA CYS A 48 9.21 5.44 2.60
C CYS A 48 8.35 4.67 1.58
N GLY A 49 7.22 4.16 2.07
CA GLY A 49 6.37 3.23 1.36
C GLY A 49 5.16 3.88 0.69
N VAL A 50 4.40 3.07 -0.04
CA VAL A 50 3.11 3.47 -0.63
C VAL A 50 1.96 2.69 -0.02
N LEU A 51 0.76 3.26 -0.13
CA LEU A 51 -0.50 2.57 0.07
C LEU A 51 -1.18 2.41 -1.30
N PHE A 52 -1.84 1.28 -1.51
CA PHE A 52 -2.63 1.05 -2.71
C PHE A 52 -4.05 1.60 -2.52
N PRO A 53 -4.65 2.18 -3.58
CA PRO A 53 -5.97 2.78 -3.47
C PRO A 53 -7.06 1.73 -3.24
N GLU A 54 -8.10 2.14 -2.53
CA GLU A 54 -9.33 1.38 -2.36
C GLU A 54 -10.29 1.56 -3.55
N PRO A 55 -11.31 0.69 -3.72
CA PRO A 55 -12.26 0.77 -4.82
C PRO A 55 -13.03 2.10 -4.91
N ASP A 56 -13.12 2.83 -3.80
CA ASP A 56 -13.78 4.13 -3.72
C ASP A 56 -12.87 5.32 -4.12
N GLN A 57 -11.65 5.04 -4.57
CA GLN A 57 -10.66 6.03 -5.04
C GLN A 57 -10.35 5.85 -6.55
N PRO A 58 -11.35 6.05 -7.43
CA PRO A 58 -11.21 5.76 -8.85
C PRO A 58 -10.15 6.64 -9.51
N GLY A 59 -9.24 5.99 -10.29
CA GLY A 59 -8.19 6.66 -11.04
C GLY A 59 -6.97 7.06 -10.19
N VAL A 60 -6.89 6.61 -8.93
CA VAL A 60 -5.67 6.69 -8.13
C VAL A 60 -4.84 5.44 -8.38
N ASP A 61 -3.55 5.62 -8.68
CA ASP A 61 -2.61 4.51 -8.86
C ASP A 61 -1.93 4.12 -7.55
N LEU A 62 -1.50 5.12 -6.77
CA LEU A 62 -0.77 4.98 -5.51
C LEU A 62 -1.10 6.13 -4.56
N ILE A 63 -0.90 5.90 -3.27
CA ILE A 63 -1.00 6.92 -2.22
C ILE A 63 0.36 7.00 -1.53
N LEU A 64 0.92 8.22 -1.47
CA LEU A 64 2.22 8.51 -0.87
C LEU A 64 2.07 9.09 0.54
N PRO A 65 3.11 8.98 1.39
CA PRO A 65 3.23 9.82 2.58
C PRO A 65 3.21 11.31 2.21
N ASP A 66 2.68 12.13 3.09
CA ASP A 66 2.76 13.58 2.96
C ASP A 66 4.12 14.08 3.45
N PHE A 67 4.96 14.56 2.54
CA PHE A 67 6.30 15.03 2.86
C PHE A 67 6.34 16.46 3.42
N ASP A 68 5.21 17.14 3.58
CA ASP A 68 5.17 18.56 3.99
C ASP A 68 5.91 18.81 5.32
N TYR A 69 5.86 17.86 6.26
CA TYR A 69 6.59 17.95 7.53
C TYR A 69 8.11 18.08 7.33
N ILE A 70 8.67 17.38 6.35
CA ILE A 70 10.13 17.36 6.10
C ILE A 70 10.56 18.22 4.91
N ARG A 71 9.63 18.70 4.05
CA ARG A 71 9.94 19.38 2.77
C ARG A 71 10.83 20.60 2.94
N GLY A 72 10.63 21.39 3.97
CA GLY A 72 11.47 22.57 4.28
C GLY A 72 12.83 22.22 4.92
N ARG A 73 13.09 20.92 5.20
CA ARG A 73 14.22 20.43 6.00
C ARG A 73 14.91 19.20 5.37
N LEU A 74 14.77 19.04 4.07
CA LEU A 74 15.37 17.89 3.36
C LEU A 74 16.90 17.83 3.56
N ASP A 75 17.58 18.98 3.71
CA ASP A 75 19.01 19.05 3.95
C ASP A 75 19.43 18.58 5.35
N ASP A 76 18.47 18.45 6.27
CA ASP A 76 18.71 17.92 7.60
C ASP A 76 18.63 16.38 7.66
N ILE A 77 18.18 15.72 6.57
CA ILE A 77 18.07 14.26 6.52
C ILE A 77 19.46 13.66 6.38
N GLU A 78 19.88 12.92 7.42
CA GLU A 78 21.15 12.20 7.45
C GLU A 78 21.12 10.91 6.63
N ALA A 79 20.00 10.18 6.69
CA ALA A 79 19.79 8.96 5.93
C ALA A 79 18.30 8.58 5.84
N LEU A 80 17.97 7.81 4.81
CA LEU A 80 16.76 7.01 4.67
C LEU A 80 17.12 5.55 4.91
N VAL A 81 16.70 4.98 6.02
CA VAL A 81 16.92 3.57 6.36
C VAL A 81 15.73 2.76 5.88
N LEU A 82 15.98 1.74 5.08
CA LEU A 82 14.96 0.83 4.56
C LEU A 82 15.05 -0.51 5.30
N THR A 83 13.98 -0.89 5.97
CA THR A 83 13.90 -2.15 6.73
C THR A 83 13.90 -3.36 5.82
N HIS A 84 13.14 -3.30 4.71
CA HIS A 84 13.05 -4.35 3.69
C HIS A 84 12.41 -3.80 2.40
N ALA A 85 12.33 -4.62 1.35
CA ALA A 85 11.99 -4.15 0.00
C ALA A 85 10.54 -4.41 -0.43
N HIS A 86 9.56 -4.40 0.46
CA HIS A 86 8.15 -4.37 0.07
C HIS A 86 7.72 -2.97 -0.36
N GLU A 87 6.72 -2.88 -1.24
CA GLU A 87 6.25 -1.61 -1.82
C GLU A 87 5.73 -0.63 -0.77
N ASP A 88 5.10 -1.13 0.27
CA ASP A 88 4.61 -0.36 1.40
C ASP A 88 5.71 0.16 2.34
N HIS A 89 6.99 -0.17 2.04
CA HIS A 89 8.20 0.35 2.71
C HIS A 89 9.14 1.10 1.77
N ILE A 90 9.15 0.78 0.46
CA ILE A 90 10.07 1.44 -0.48
C ILE A 90 9.37 2.16 -1.64
N GLY A 91 8.05 2.00 -1.79
CA GLY A 91 7.32 2.43 -2.98
C GLY A 91 7.37 3.93 -3.24
N ALA A 92 7.44 4.76 -2.19
CA ALA A 92 7.47 6.21 -2.30
C ALA A 92 8.90 6.81 -2.39
N VAL A 93 9.95 6.00 -2.24
CA VAL A 93 11.35 6.46 -2.34
C VAL A 93 11.64 7.24 -3.62
N PRO A 94 11.19 6.83 -4.82
CA PRO A 94 11.41 7.62 -6.03
C PRO A 94 10.81 9.03 -5.97
N TYR A 95 9.71 9.20 -5.23
CA TYR A 95 9.03 10.50 -5.09
C TYR A 95 9.79 11.40 -4.11
N LEU A 96 10.26 10.88 -3.00
CA LEU A 96 11.12 11.62 -2.06
C LEU A 96 12.42 12.05 -2.73
N LEU A 97 13.06 11.17 -3.52
CA LEU A 97 14.29 11.50 -4.23
C LEU A 97 14.10 12.45 -5.41
N ARG A 98 12.88 12.74 -5.87
CA ARG A 98 12.63 13.86 -6.79
C ARG A 98 12.85 15.20 -6.11
N GLU A 99 12.56 15.29 -4.81
CA GLU A 99 12.74 16.51 -4.03
C GLU A 99 14.20 16.70 -3.61
N ARG A 100 14.89 15.61 -3.19
CA ARG A 100 16.33 15.62 -2.90
C ARG A 100 17.00 14.30 -3.30
N ARG A 101 17.88 14.35 -4.31
CA ARG A 101 18.45 13.16 -4.97
C ARG A 101 19.59 12.47 -4.23
N ASP A 102 20.26 13.16 -3.33
CA ASP A 102 21.48 12.73 -2.67
C ASP A 102 21.28 12.21 -1.24
N ILE A 103 20.02 11.98 -0.83
CA ILE A 103 19.71 11.34 0.45
C ILE A 103 20.35 9.93 0.44
N PRO A 104 21.24 9.62 1.42
CA PRO A 104 21.80 8.28 1.53
C PRO A 104 20.72 7.25 1.84
N ILE A 105 20.61 6.21 1.00
CA ILE A 105 19.70 5.08 1.22
C ILE A 105 20.46 3.95 1.88
N VAL A 106 20.06 3.60 3.09
CA VAL A 106 20.66 2.56 3.91
C VAL A 106 19.78 1.33 3.90
N GLY A 107 20.34 0.16 3.71
CA GLY A 107 19.56 -1.09 3.75
C GLY A 107 20.44 -2.31 3.48
N SER A 108 19.81 -3.47 3.57
CA SER A 108 20.44 -4.74 3.23
C SER A 108 20.70 -4.86 1.73
N ARG A 109 21.56 -5.80 1.36
CA ARG A 109 21.99 -5.99 -0.03
C ARG A 109 20.83 -6.23 -0.99
N LEU A 110 19.85 -7.05 -0.61
CA LEU A 110 18.68 -7.31 -1.44
C LEU A 110 17.77 -6.07 -1.54
N THR A 111 17.54 -5.40 -0.41
CA THR A 111 16.72 -4.18 -0.35
C THR A 111 17.30 -3.10 -1.26
N LEU A 112 18.62 -2.88 -1.19
CA LEU A 112 19.32 -1.92 -2.05
C LEU A 112 19.29 -2.33 -3.53
N GLY A 113 19.40 -3.61 -3.85
CA GLY A 113 19.31 -4.10 -5.23
C GLY A 113 17.92 -3.88 -5.85
N LEU A 114 16.86 -4.14 -5.08
CA LEU A 114 15.49 -3.93 -5.54
C LEU A 114 15.15 -2.43 -5.68
N ILE A 115 15.56 -1.59 -4.72
CA ILE A 115 15.32 -0.15 -4.83
C ILE A 115 16.13 0.48 -5.96
N GLU A 116 17.39 0.07 -6.20
CA GLU A 116 18.18 0.54 -7.33
C GLU A 116 17.51 0.21 -8.67
N SER A 117 17.03 -1.01 -8.81
CA SER A 117 16.27 -1.43 -10.01
C SER A 117 15.02 -0.57 -10.23
N LYS A 118 14.28 -0.25 -9.15
CA LYS A 118 13.12 0.64 -9.19
C LYS A 118 13.53 2.07 -9.56
N LEU A 119 14.57 2.62 -8.96
CA LEU A 119 15.05 3.98 -9.23
C LEU A 119 15.60 4.14 -10.65
N THR A 120 16.16 3.08 -11.23
CA THR A 120 16.59 3.07 -12.63
C THR A 120 15.42 3.30 -13.58
N GLU A 121 14.23 2.77 -13.31
CA GLU A 121 13.01 3.05 -14.09
C GLU A 121 12.63 4.54 -14.02
N HIS A 122 12.92 5.21 -12.90
CA HIS A 122 12.74 6.64 -12.71
C HIS A 122 13.94 7.48 -13.17
N ARG A 123 14.97 6.88 -13.80
CA ARG A 123 16.21 7.53 -14.25
C ARG A 123 16.97 8.22 -13.11
N MET A 124 17.00 7.59 -11.95
CA MET A 124 17.69 8.05 -10.75
C MET A 124 18.79 7.07 -10.37
N GLN A 125 19.87 7.61 -9.79
CA GLN A 125 20.95 6.82 -9.21
C GLN A 125 21.00 7.11 -7.71
N PRO A 126 20.78 6.12 -6.83
CA PRO A 126 20.81 6.31 -5.39
C PRO A 126 22.23 6.41 -4.84
N VAL A 127 22.39 7.17 -3.76
CA VAL A 127 23.55 7.06 -2.87
C VAL A 127 23.27 5.90 -1.92
N LYS A 128 23.90 4.75 -2.16
CA LYS A 128 23.64 3.51 -1.41
C LYS A 128 24.63 3.32 -0.27
N VAL A 129 24.13 2.88 0.87
CA VAL A 129 24.91 2.47 2.04
C VAL A 129 24.44 1.07 2.43
N GLU A 130 25.18 0.05 1.98
CA GLU A 130 24.90 -1.34 2.33
C GLU A 130 25.28 -1.59 3.79
N VAL A 131 24.39 -2.27 4.52
CA VAL A 131 24.59 -2.71 5.91
C VAL A 131 24.26 -4.18 6.05
N ILE A 132 24.89 -4.82 7.03
CA ILE A 132 24.67 -6.23 7.35
C ILE A 132 24.11 -6.37 8.78
N GLU A 133 23.54 -7.53 9.06
CA GLU A 133 23.08 -7.88 10.41
C GLU A 133 24.20 -7.75 11.44
N GLY A 134 23.88 -7.19 12.61
CA GLY A 134 24.81 -6.92 13.70
C GLY A 134 25.70 -5.67 13.50
N GLU A 135 25.66 -5.04 12.31
CA GLU A 135 26.43 -3.82 12.06
C GLU A 135 25.85 -2.65 12.85
N ARG A 136 26.75 -1.81 13.42
CA ARG A 136 26.42 -0.49 13.97
C ARG A 136 27.01 0.59 13.10
N ARG A 137 26.21 1.60 12.77
CA ARG A 137 26.63 2.72 11.93
C ARG A 137 25.96 4.02 12.37
N SER A 138 26.74 5.11 12.37
CA SER A 138 26.22 6.43 12.74
C SER A 138 25.85 7.24 11.49
N PHE A 139 24.71 7.91 11.57
CA PHE A 139 24.19 8.88 10.62
C PHE A 139 23.88 10.16 11.40
N GLY A 140 24.78 11.15 11.33
CA GLY A 140 24.71 12.31 12.22
C GLY A 140 24.66 11.89 13.67
N PRO A 141 23.67 12.35 14.45
CA PRO A 141 23.55 12.01 15.88
C PRO A 141 22.88 10.64 16.12
N PHE A 142 22.47 9.91 15.10
CA PHE A 142 21.79 8.62 15.20
C PHE A 142 22.78 7.47 15.03
N GLU A 143 22.98 6.64 16.06
CA GLU A 143 23.67 5.35 15.93
C GLU A 143 22.64 4.25 15.68
N CYS A 144 22.66 3.67 14.50
CA CYS A 144 21.76 2.59 14.06
C CYS A 144 22.47 1.24 14.16
N GLU A 145 21.82 0.27 14.79
CA GLU A 145 22.21 -1.13 14.79
C GLU A 145 21.17 -1.95 14.04
N PHE A 146 21.61 -2.80 13.10
CA PHE A 146 20.74 -3.56 12.20
C PHE A 146 20.62 -4.99 12.70
N VAL A 147 19.39 -5.43 13.00
CA VAL A 147 19.10 -6.74 13.58
C VAL A 147 18.34 -7.59 12.56
N SER A 148 18.80 -8.82 12.33
CA SER A 148 18.14 -9.75 11.43
C SER A 148 16.74 -10.11 11.90
N VAL A 149 15.75 -10.04 11.01
CA VAL A 149 14.39 -10.53 11.23
C VAL A 149 13.90 -11.37 10.04
N ASN A 150 13.04 -12.36 10.32
CA ASN A 150 12.33 -13.08 9.27
C ASN A 150 11.15 -12.23 8.78
N HIS A 151 10.91 -12.28 7.47
CA HIS A 151 9.68 -11.79 6.86
C HIS A 151 9.35 -12.64 5.62
N SER A 152 8.37 -12.23 4.80
CA SER A 152 8.05 -12.91 3.54
C SER A 152 9.07 -12.62 2.43
N ILE A 153 9.94 -11.64 2.61
CA ILE A 153 11.08 -11.33 1.74
C ILE A 153 12.39 -11.59 2.49
N PRO A 154 13.44 -12.12 1.83
CA PRO A 154 14.75 -12.27 2.45
C PRO A 154 15.36 -10.93 2.88
N ASP A 155 16.30 -11.00 3.80
CA ASP A 155 17.22 -9.90 4.15
C ASP A 155 16.56 -8.71 4.86
N ALA A 156 15.38 -8.93 5.50
CA ALA A 156 14.71 -7.92 6.30
C ALA A 156 15.47 -7.61 7.60
N LEU A 157 15.40 -6.36 8.05
CA LEU A 157 16.11 -5.82 9.21
C LEU A 157 15.17 -5.06 10.15
N ALA A 158 15.29 -5.31 11.44
CA ALA A 158 14.90 -4.35 12.47
C ALA A 158 16.05 -3.36 12.69
N VAL A 159 15.73 -2.18 13.23
CA VAL A 159 16.69 -1.10 13.47
C VAL A 159 16.61 -0.61 14.91
N ALA A 160 17.70 -0.71 15.65
CA ALA A 160 17.84 -0.09 16.97
C ALA A 160 18.54 1.26 16.79
N ILE A 161 17.84 2.33 17.11
CA ILE A 161 18.27 3.72 16.92
C ILE A 161 18.64 4.29 18.29
N ARG A 162 19.93 4.61 18.48
CA ARG A 162 20.44 5.23 19.70
C ARG A 162 20.71 6.70 19.46
N THR A 163 20.25 7.49 20.39
CA THR A 163 20.56 8.91 20.53
C THR A 163 20.86 9.21 21.99
N PRO A 164 21.39 10.38 22.35
CA PRO A 164 21.49 10.77 23.75
C PRO A 164 20.15 10.82 24.51
N ALA A 165 19.03 10.89 23.80
CA ALA A 165 17.69 10.86 24.38
C ALA A 165 17.19 9.44 24.74
N GLY A 166 17.85 8.40 24.26
CA GLY A 166 17.49 7.01 24.53
C GLY A 166 17.62 6.07 23.34
N LEU A 167 17.22 4.81 23.56
CA LEU A 167 17.21 3.72 22.60
C LEU A 167 15.79 3.45 22.10
N VAL A 168 15.56 3.64 20.82
CA VAL A 168 14.33 3.22 20.13
C VAL A 168 14.61 1.96 19.31
N LEU A 169 13.78 0.94 19.47
CA LEU A 169 13.82 -0.27 18.64
C LEU A 169 12.63 -0.29 17.70
N HIS A 170 12.88 -0.19 16.40
CA HIS A 170 11.88 -0.35 15.33
C HIS A 170 12.03 -1.74 14.71
N THR A 171 11.00 -2.59 14.82
CA THR A 171 11.11 -3.98 14.37
C THR A 171 11.15 -4.12 12.85
N GLY A 172 10.66 -3.13 12.08
CA GLY A 172 10.20 -3.38 10.71
C GLY A 172 9.12 -4.45 10.73
N ASP A 173 8.83 -5.04 9.59
CA ASP A 173 7.92 -6.17 9.47
C ASP A 173 8.66 -7.46 9.81
N PHE A 174 8.08 -8.28 10.66
CA PHE A 174 8.76 -9.48 11.12
C PHE A 174 7.83 -10.63 11.50
N LYS A 175 8.39 -11.83 11.54
CA LYS A 175 7.85 -13.02 12.19
C LYS A 175 8.98 -13.81 12.87
N MET A 176 8.66 -14.89 13.55
CA MET A 176 9.65 -15.76 14.18
C MET A 176 9.59 -17.18 13.58
N ASP A 177 9.86 -17.30 12.28
CA ASP A 177 9.95 -18.63 11.66
C ASP A 177 11.19 -19.37 12.19
N GLN A 178 10.96 -20.47 12.92
CA GLN A 178 12.04 -21.27 13.50
C GLN A 178 12.71 -22.22 12.49
N LEU A 179 12.11 -22.37 11.31
CA LEU A 179 12.59 -23.23 10.23
C LEU A 179 12.59 -22.47 8.89
N PRO A 180 13.22 -21.30 8.82
CA PRO A 180 13.20 -20.47 7.62
C PRO A 180 13.86 -21.17 6.44
N LEU A 181 13.40 -20.86 5.22
CA LEU A 181 13.88 -21.51 4.00
C LEU A 181 15.34 -21.19 3.67
N ASP A 182 15.76 -19.99 3.99
CA ASP A 182 17.13 -19.48 3.78
C ASP A 182 18.07 -19.75 4.96
N GLY A 183 17.56 -20.30 6.07
CA GLY A 183 18.30 -20.59 7.29
C GLY A 183 18.54 -19.36 8.17
N ARG A 184 18.02 -18.18 7.80
CA ARG A 184 18.21 -16.92 8.52
C ARG A 184 17.09 -16.71 9.53
N LEU A 185 17.43 -16.74 10.81
CA LEU A 185 16.49 -16.58 11.92
C LEU A 185 16.28 -15.11 12.30
N THR A 186 15.14 -14.79 12.90
CA THR A 186 15.01 -13.58 13.70
C THR A 186 15.95 -13.67 14.89
N ASP A 187 16.86 -12.69 15.04
CA ASP A 187 17.90 -12.71 16.08
C ASP A 187 17.34 -12.33 17.45
N LEU A 188 16.74 -13.34 18.11
CA LEU A 188 16.22 -13.18 19.47
C LEU A 188 17.31 -12.85 20.49
N GLY A 189 18.57 -13.25 20.21
CA GLY A 189 19.73 -12.90 21.05
C GLY A 189 20.00 -11.43 21.04
N ALA A 190 19.93 -10.77 19.86
CA ALA A 190 20.05 -9.32 19.74
C ALA A 190 18.89 -8.60 20.45
N PHE A 191 17.64 -9.06 20.30
CA PHE A 191 16.49 -8.49 21.02
C PHE A 191 16.66 -8.57 22.53
N ALA A 192 17.11 -9.73 23.07
CA ALA A 192 17.37 -9.90 24.50
C ALA A 192 18.51 -9.01 24.99
N ARG A 193 19.58 -8.84 24.21
CA ARG A 193 20.70 -7.96 24.52
C ARG A 193 20.25 -6.48 24.56
N LEU A 194 19.47 -6.04 23.57
CA LEU A 194 18.89 -4.70 23.54
C LEU A 194 17.96 -4.47 24.74
N GLY A 195 17.16 -5.48 25.12
CA GLY A 195 16.36 -5.43 26.32
C GLY A 195 17.18 -5.31 27.61
N ALA A 196 18.35 -5.96 27.68
CA ALA A 196 19.29 -5.80 28.80
C ALA A 196 20.04 -4.44 28.80
N GLU A 197 20.27 -3.86 27.62
CA GLU A 197 20.78 -2.50 27.46
C GLU A 197 19.77 -1.46 27.96
N GLY A 198 18.46 -1.69 27.74
CA GLY A 198 17.35 -0.82 28.12
C GLY A 198 16.70 -0.18 26.89
N VAL A 199 15.57 -0.74 26.44
CA VAL A 199 14.79 -0.16 25.32
C VAL A 199 13.84 0.90 25.90
N ASP A 200 14.09 2.17 25.58
CA ASP A 200 13.23 3.27 26.01
C ASP A 200 11.89 3.27 25.27
N LEU A 201 11.90 2.98 23.98
CA LEU A 201 10.69 2.86 23.17
C LEU A 201 10.80 1.68 22.18
N LEU A 202 9.83 0.76 22.23
CA LEU A 202 9.64 -0.27 21.21
C LEU A 202 8.56 0.17 20.24
N MET A 203 8.88 0.26 18.94
CA MET A 203 7.96 0.43 17.82
C MET A 203 7.87 -0.91 17.10
N SER A 204 6.71 -1.58 17.13
CA SER A 204 6.61 -2.97 16.64
C SER A 204 5.41 -3.19 15.73
N ASP A 205 5.65 -3.96 14.63
CA ASP A 205 4.66 -4.45 13.67
C ASP A 205 3.46 -5.07 14.38
N SER A 206 2.25 -4.63 14.00
CA SER A 206 1.01 -5.02 14.65
C SER A 206 0.06 -5.80 13.75
N THR A 207 0.41 -6.04 12.49
CA THR A 207 -0.48 -6.57 11.43
C THR A 207 -1.24 -7.83 11.84
N ASN A 208 -0.61 -8.74 12.58
CA ASN A 208 -1.22 -10.00 13.05
C ASN A 208 -1.46 -10.06 14.55
N SER A 209 -1.52 -8.95 15.25
CA SER A 209 -1.68 -8.90 16.72
C SER A 209 -2.98 -9.57 17.23
N GLU A 210 -4.02 -9.65 16.38
CA GLU A 210 -5.28 -10.34 16.69
C GLU A 210 -5.22 -11.86 16.43
N VAL A 211 -4.17 -12.35 15.73
CA VAL A 211 -4.03 -13.77 15.40
C VAL A 211 -3.41 -14.50 16.59
N PRO A 212 -4.11 -15.46 17.22
CA PRO A 212 -3.57 -16.16 18.39
C PRO A 212 -2.44 -17.11 18.01
N GLY A 213 -1.52 -17.36 18.95
CA GLY A 213 -0.45 -18.34 18.82
C GLY A 213 0.72 -17.86 17.97
N PHE A 214 1.20 -18.72 17.10
CA PHE A 214 2.42 -18.55 16.31
C PHE A 214 2.13 -18.71 14.83
N VAL A 215 2.86 -17.97 14.00
CA VAL A 215 2.79 -18.15 12.55
C VAL A 215 3.45 -19.46 12.15
N THR A 216 2.82 -20.16 11.24
CA THR A 216 3.32 -21.41 10.66
C THR A 216 4.59 -21.14 9.82
N SER A 217 5.55 -22.08 9.83
CA SER A 217 6.75 -21.98 9.00
C SER A 217 6.43 -22.02 7.49
N GLU A 218 7.20 -21.26 6.69
CA GLU A 218 7.14 -21.34 5.22
C GLU A 218 7.41 -22.76 4.68
N ARG A 219 8.15 -23.59 5.40
CA ARG A 219 8.39 -24.99 5.00
C ARG A 219 7.13 -25.83 4.88
N GLU A 220 6.08 -25.51 5.65
CA GLU A 220 4.82 -26.25 5.62
C GLU A 220 4.01 -26.06 4.33
N ILE A 221 4.40 -25.11 3.48
CA ILE A 221 3.77 -24.91 2.17
C ILE A 221 4.33 -25.87 1.12
N ALA A 222 5.57 -26.33 1.27
CA ALA A 222 6.22 -27.19 0.28
C ALA A 222 5.44 -28.50 -0.04
N PRO A 223 4.85 -29.22 0.93
CA PRO A 223 4.02 -30.39 0.64
C PRO A 223 2.79 -30.06 -0.20
N VAL A 224 2.15 -28.92 0.04
CA VAL A 224 0.97 -28.48 -0.72
C VAL A 224 1.35 -28.15 -2.17
N ILE A 225 2.48 -27.47 -2.36
CA ILE A 225 3.02 -27.19 -3.69
C ILE A 225 3.32 -28.52 -4.41
N ASP A 226 3.99 -29.47 -3.75
CA ASP A 226 4.30 -30.79 -4.31
C ASP A 226 3.04 -31.57 -4.74
N ASP A 227 1.96 -31.51 -3.93
CA ASP A 227 0.67 -32.11 -4.27
C ASP A 227 0.01 -31.46 -5.49
N VAL A 228 0.12 -30.14 -5.61
CA VAL A 228 -0.35 -29.40 -6.81
C VAL A 228 0.41 -29.88 -8.04
N PHE A 229 1.74 -29.95 -7.97
CA PHE A 229 2.59 -30.38 -9.08
C PHE A 229 2.34 -31.84 -9.50
N ARG A 230 2.16 -32.73 -8.52
CA ARG A 230 1.88 -34.15 -8.76
C ARG A 230 0.52 -34.39 -9.42
N SER A 231 -0.48 -33.60 -9.02
CA SER A 231 -1.87 -33.75 -9.49
C SER A 231 -2.18 -32.98 -10.77
N ALA A 232 -1.31 -32.08 -11.21
CA ALA A 232 -1.52 -31.26 -12.39
C ALA A 232 -1.22 -32.05 -13.67
N SER A 233 -2.23 -32.22 -14.53
CA SER A 233 -2.12 -32.95 -15.80
C SER A 233 -1.68 -32.07 -16.98
N LYS A 234 -1.75 -30.74 -16.84
CA LYS A 234 -1.34 -29.75 -17.82
C LYS A 234 -0.50 -28.64 -17.17
N ARG A 235 -0.53 -27.42 -17.72
CA ARG A 235 0.23 -26.28 -17.20
C ARG A 235 -0.13 -25.96 -15.76
N ILE A 236 0.88 -25.52 -15.02
CA ILE A 236 0.72 -24.92 -13.70
C ILE A 236 0.97 -23.44 -13.84
N ILE A 237 0.03 -22.62 -13.36
CA ILE A 237 0.14 -21.17 -13.34
C ILE A 237 0.10 -20.73 -11.89
N VAL A 238 1.19 -20.15 -11.41
CA VAL A 238 1.33 -19.70 -10.02
C VAL A 238 1.28 -18.18 -9.98
N ALA A 239 0.31 -17.63 -9.27
CA ALA A 239 0.27 -16.20 -8.98
C ALA A 239 0.81 -15.93 -7.57
N SER A 240 1.79 -15.04 -7.48
CA SER A 240 2.44 -14.63 -6.24
C SER A 240 2.81 -13.16 -6.29
N PHE A 241 3.13 -12.58 -5.12
CA PHE A 241 3.78 -11.28 -5.08
C PHE A 241 5.17 -11.36 -5.73
N ALA A 242 5.54 -10.33 -6.49
CA ALA A 242 6.84 -10.25 -7.14
C ALA A 242 8.01 -10.05 -6.15
N SER A 243 7.72 -9.74 -4.90
CA SER A 243 8.68 -9.62 -3.79
C SER A 243 8.85 -10.92 -3.00
N HIS A 244 7.94 -11.91 -3.16
CA HIS A 244 7.96 -13.12 -2.35
C HIS A 244 8.97 -14.17 -2.90
N ILE A 245 10.25 -13.85 -2.79
CA ILE A 245 11.37 -14.65 -3.35
C ILE A 245 11.37 -16.07 -2.80
N HIS A 246 11.10 -16.26 -1.51
CA HIS A 246 11.02 -17.58 -0.89
C HIS A 246 9.97 -18.47 -1.54
N ARG A 247 8.79 -17.93 -1.88
CA ARG A 247 7.73 -18.67 -2.55
C ARG A 247 8.12 -19.04 -3.98
N VAL A 248 8.75 -18.10 -4.70
CA VAL A 248 9.25 -18.38 -6.05
C VAL A 248 10.33 -19.47 -6.00
N GLN A 249 11.22 -19.49 -4.99
CA GLN A 249 12.19 -20.56 -4.81
C GLN A 249 11.51 -21.92 -4.60
N GLN A 250 10.50 -22.02 -3.73
CA GLN A 250 9.74 -23.26 -3.52
C GLN A 250 9.07 -23.77 -4.81
N ILE A 251 8.55 -22.87 -5.62
CA ILE A 251 7.95 -23.23 -6.92
C ILE A 251 9.02 -23.73 -7.90
N MET A 252 10.19 -23.09 -7.95
CA MET A 252 11.30 -23.51 -8.80
C MET A 252 11.85 -24.89 -8.36
N ASP A 253 12.00 -25.12 -7.06
CA ASP A 253 12.43 -26.40 -6.52
C ASP A 253 11.43 -27.53 -6.86
N ALA A 254 10.13 -27.24 -6.78
CA ALA A 254 9.08 -28.18 -7.18
C ALA A 254 9.09 -28.41 -8.70
N ALA A 255 9.28 -27.37 -9.50
CA ALA A 255 9.37 -27.51 -10.97
C ALA A 255 10.56 -28.37 -11.38
N GLU A 256 11.74 -28.17 -10.78
CA GLU A 256 12.92 -29.03 -11.00
C GLU A 256 12.63 -30.49 -10.62
N LYS A 257 12.07 -30.71 -9.43
CA LYS A 257 11.72 -32.06 -8.93
C LYS A 257 10.78 -32.80 -9.87
N HIS A 258 9.83 -32.10 -10.48
CA HIS A 258 8.83 -32.67 -11.40
C HIS A 258 9.21 -32.55 -12.88
N GLY A 259 10.44 -32.13 -13.20
CA GLY A 259 10.96 -32.05 -14.56
C GLY A 259 10.31 -30.99 -15.46
N ARG A 260 9.66 -29.96 -14.85
CA ARG A 260 8.94 -28.93 -15.58
C ARG A 260 9.81 -27.70 -15.83
N LYS A 261 9.54 -26.96 -16.90
CA LYS A 261 10.16 -25.67 -17.24
C LYS A 261 9.39 -24.51 -16.63
N VAL A 262 10.09 -23.48 -16.22
CA VAL A 262 9.50 -22.29 -15.57
C VAL A 262 9.65 -21.07 -16.47
N ALA A 263 8.60 -20.30 -16.63
CA ALA A 263 8.70 -18.96 -17.19
C ALA A 263 8.09 -17.90 -16.27
N LEU A 264 8.75 -16.76 -16.19
CA LEU A 264 8.32 -15.61 -15.40
C LEU A 264 7.48 -14.67 -16.25
N ILE A 265 6.30 -14.29 -15.78
CA ILE A 265 5.34 -13.46 -16.50
C ILE A 265 5.03 -12.19 -15.69
N GLY A 266 5.17 -11.05 -16.34
CA GLY A 266 4.98 -9.73 -15.74
C GLY A 266 6.30 -9.01 -15.44
N ARG A 267 6.32 -7.69 -15.69
CA ARG A 267 7.54 -6.86 -15.61
C ARG A 267 8.20 -6.91 -14.24
N SER A 268 7.42 -6.69 -13.18
CA SER A 268 7.94 -6.72 -11.80
C SER A 268 8.43 -8.10 -11.39
N MET A 269 7.75 -9.19 -11.82
CA MET A 269 8.19 -10.55 -11.54
C MET A 269 9.55 -10.84 -12.18
N VAL A 270 9.69 -10.56 -13.47
CA VAL A 270 10.96 -10.75 -14.22
C VAL A 270 12.08 -9.92 -13.61
N ARG A 271 11.81 -8.66 -13.32
CA ARG A 271 12.78 -7.73 -12.74
C ARG A 271 13.26 -8.19 -11.36
N ASN A 272 12.34 -8.39 -10.42
CA ASN A 272 12.69 -8.70 -9.03
C ASN A 272 13.38 -10.06 -8.91
N MET A 273 12.92 -11.08 -9.68
CA MET A 273 13.58 -12.38 -9.71
C MET A 273 14.93 -12.32 -10.40
N GLY A 274 15.11 -11.44 -11.38
CA GLY A 274 16.41 -11.15 -11.99
C GLY A 274 17.42 -10.62 -10.96
N VAL A 275 17.05 -9.59 -10.20
CA VAL A 275 17.87 -9.02 -9.12
C VAL A 275 18.16 -10.09 -8.04
N ALA A 276 17.13 -10.82 -7.58
CA ALA A 276 17.30 -11.84 -6.56
C ALA A 276 18.27 -12.97 -7.00
N ARG A 277 18.21 -13.37 -8.27
CA ARG A 277 19.13 -14.36 -8.86
C ARG A 277 20.55 -13.82 -8.94
N GLU A 278 20.73 -12.59 -9.45
CA GLU A 278 22.04 -11.95 -9.57
C GLU A 278 22.74 -11.80 -8.22
N LEU A 279 21.98 -11.45 -7.19
CA LEU A 279 22.48 -11.29 -5.82
C LEU A 279 22.61 -12.61 -5.05
N GLY A 280 22.13 -13.73 -5.61
CA GLY A 280 22.23 -15.07 -5.02
C GLY A 280 21.12 -15.44 -4.02
N TYR A 281 20.06 -14.64 -3.90
CA TYR A 281 18.88 -14.94 -3.07
C TYR A 281 17.89 -15.90 -3.75
N LEU A 282 17.94 -16.01 -5.08
CA LEU A 282 17.16 -16.97 -5.85
C LEU A 282 18.11 -17.92 -6.59
N LYS A 283 18.02 -19.21 -6.28
CA LYS A 283 18.79 -20.27 -6.94
C LYS A 283 17.98 -20.84 -8.10
N VAL A 284 18.54 -20.72 -9.31
CA VAL A 284 17.88 -21.20 -10.53
C VAL A 284 18.78 -22.26 -11.18
N PRO A 285 18.36 -23.55 -11.16
CA PRO A 285 19.07 -24.61 -11.85
C PRO A 285 19.22 -24.34 -13.35
N GLY A 286 20.33 -24.78 -13.96
CA GLY A 286 20.58 -24.58 -15.37
C GLY A 286 19.49 -25.23 -16.24
N GLY A 287 18.94 -24.47 -17.21
CA GLY A 287 17.92 -24.94 -18.12
C GLY A 287 16.51 -25.08 -17.52
N LEU A 288 16.29 -24.68 -16.25
CA LEU A 288 14.97 -24.65 -15.64
C LEU A 288 14.12 -23.46 -16.17
N LEU A 289 14.73 -22.27 -16.19
CA LEU A 289 14.07 -21.03 -16.61
C LEU A 289 14.16 -20.91 -18.14
N VAL A 290 13.01 -20.70 -18.79
CA VAL A 290 12.87 -20.49 -20.23
C VAL A 290 12.25 -19.13 -20.52
N ASP A 291 12.46 -18.59 -21.74
CA ASP A 291 11.82 -17.35 -22.16
C ASP A 291 10.29 -17.56 -22.28
N SER A 292 9.52 -16.60 -21.85
CA SER A 292 8.06 -16.64 -21.93
C SER A 292 7.53 -16.74 -23.37
N ARG A 293 8.34 -16.35 -24.36
CA ARG A 293 8.02 -16.45 -25.79
C ARG A 293 8.19 -17.87 -26.34
N GLU A 294 9.01 -18.70 -25.70
CA GLU A 294 9.28 -20.08 -26.10
C GLU A 294 8.32 -21.08 -25.44
N ILE A 295 7.41 -20.61 -24.61
CA ILE A 295 6.53 -21.46 -23.81
C ILE A 295 5.60 -22.33 -24.63
N GLU A 296 5.18 -21.86 -25.80
CA GLU A 296 4.31 -22.61 -26.72
C GLU A 296 5.05 -23.77 -27.43
N GLU A 297 6.38 -23.79 -27.37
CA GLU A 297 7.21 -24.88 -27.89
C GLU A 297 7.26 -26.09 -26.98
N TRP A 298 6.86 -25.91 -25.69
CA TRP A 298 6.88 -26.95 -24.68
C TRP A 298 5.51 -27.60 -24.50
N PRO A 299 5.45 -28.93 -24.26
CA PRO A 299 4.21 -29.60 -23.90
C PRO A 299 3.56 -28.94 -22.68
N PRO A 300 2.24 -28.75 -22.65
CA PRO A 300 1.57 -28.09 -21.53
C PRO A 300 1.89 -28.71 -20.15
N GLU A 301 2.05 -30.03 -20.10
CA GLU A 301 2.41 -30.77 -18.86
C GLU A 301 3.79 -30.44 -18.34
N ASP A 302 4.68 -29.90 -19.18
CA ASP A 302 6.05 -29.56 -18.81
C ASP A 302 6.22 -28.06 -18.45
N VAL A 303 5.13 -27.27 -18.43
CA VAL A 303 5.18 -25.81 -18.25
C VAL A 303 4.67 -25.36 -16.90
N VAL A 304 5.43 -24.47 -16.26
CA VAL A 304 5.05 -23.68 -15.08
C VAL A 304 5.20 -22.21 -15.41
N LEU A 305 4.14 -21.44 -15.18
CA LEU A 305 4.15 -19.97 -15.29
C LEU A 305 4.11 -19.37 -13.90
N ILE A 306 5.04 -18.48 -13.58
CA ILE A 306 4.99 -17.69 -12.35
C ILE A 306 4.65 -16.25 -12.73
N CYS A 307 3.55 -15.73 -12.22
CA CYS A 307 3.02 -14.43 -12.63
C CYS A 307 2.55 -13.57 -11.45
N THR A 308 2.30 -12.29 -11.72
CA THR A 308 1.61 -11.37 -10.81
C THR A 308 0.09 -11.45 -10.96
N GLY A 309 -0.65 -10.82 -10.04
CA GLY A 309 -2.11 -10.74 -10.08
C GLY A 309 -2.81 -11.61 -9.05
N SER A 310 -2.11 -11.98 -7.97
CA SER A 310 -2.66 -12.76 -6.87
C SER A 310 -3.71 -11.99 -6.05
N GLN A 311 -3.77 -10.66 -6.17
CA GLN A 311 -4.73 -9.79 -5.50
C GLN A 311 -5.89 -9.34 -6.41
N GLY A 312 -5.94 -9.84 -7.64
CA GLY A 312 -7.00 -9.50 -8.59
C GLY A 312 -6.83 -8.13 -9.25
N GLU A 313 -5.62 -7.55 -9.18
CA GLU A 313 -5.30 -6.27 -9.82
C GLU A 313 -5.63 -6.33 -11.32
N PRO A 314 -6.43 -5.39 -11.87
CA PRO A 314 -6.95 -5.50 -13.23
C PRO A 314 -5.87 -5.61 -14.31
N MET A 315 -4.75 -4.91 -14.14
CA MET A 315 -3.65 -4.87 -15.11
C MET A 315 -2.62 -5.99 -14.93
N ALA A 316 -2.72 -6.77 -13.85
CA ALA A 316 -1.81 -7.87 -13.59
C ALA A 316 -2.07 -9.08 -14.52
N ALA A 317 -1.02 -9.88 -14.74
CA ALA A 317 -1.04 -10.95 -15.73
C ALA A 317 -2.18 -11.96 -15.50
N LEU A 318 -2.39 -12.44 -14.26
CA LEU A 318 -3.44 -13.42 -13.97
C LEU A 318 -4.84 -12.88 -14.22
N SER A 319 -5.14 -11.64 -13.82
CA SER A 319 -6.44 -11.00 -14.04
C SER A 319 -6.74 -10.85 -15.52
N ARG A 320 -5.74 -10.45 -16.31
CA ARG A 320 -5.84 -10.37 -17.77
C ARG A 320 -6.03 -11.74 -18.43
N MET A 321 -5.35 -12.79 -17.91
CA MET A 321 -5.57 -14.17 -18.38
C MET A 321 -7.01 -14.63 -18.09
N ALA A 322 -7.53 -14.38 -16.89
CA ALA A 322 -8.89 -14.70 -16.49
C ALA A 322 -9.94 -14.00 -17.39
N ASN A 323 -9.67 -12.77 -17.79
CA ASN A 323 -10.54 -11.95 -18.65
C ASN A 323 -10.31 -12.14 -20.15
N ARG A 324 -9.42 -13.05 -20.58
CA ARG A 324 -9.05 -13.25 -22.01
C ARG A 324 -8.35 -12.06 -22.67
N ASP A 325 -7.79 -11.16 -21.88
CA ASP A 325 -7.02 -9.99 -22.31
C ASP A 325 -5.50 -10.16 -22.16
N HIS A 326 -5.02 -11.40 -22.28
CA HIS A 326 -3.60 -11.74 -22.24
C HIS A 326 -3.26 -12.68 -23.40
N PRO A 327 -2.04 -12.59 -23.99
CA PRO A 327 -1.60 -13.55 -25.02
C PRO A 327 -1.70 -15.00 -24.55
N ILE A 328 -1.25 -15.28 -23.33
CA ILE A 328 -1.37 -16.60 -22.70
C ILE A 328 -2.83 -16.81 -22.30
N ARG A 329 -3.47 -17.83 -22.87
CA ARG A 329 -4.87 -18.16 -22.59
C ARG A 329 -4.97 -19.35 -21.66
N ILE A 330 -5.84 -19.23 -20.66
CA ILE A 330 -6.22 -20.36 -19.80
C ILE A 330 -6.95 -21.41 -20.62
N ALA A 331 -6.57 -22.66 -20.41
CA ALA A 331 -7.16 -23.82 -21.07
C ALA A 331 -7.75 -24.81 -20.07
N GLU A 332 -8.68 -25.63 -20.52
CA GLU A 332 -9.25 -26.70 -19.71
C GLU A 332 -8.15 -27.67 -19.24
N GLY A 333 -8.13 -27.97 -17.95
CA GLY A 333 -7.14 -28.83 -17.31
C GLY A 333 -5.88 -28.13 -16.83
N ASP A 334 -5.70 -26.82 -17.10
CA ASP A 334 -4.67 -26.02 -16.42
C ASP A 334 -4.92 -25.99 -14.92
N THR A 335 -3.86 -25.92 -14.13
CA THR A 335 -3.94 -25.75 -12.67
C THR A 335 -3.42 -24.37 -12.29
N VAL A 336 -4.23 -23.57 -11.61
CA VAL A 336 -3.83 -22.25 -11.15
C VAL A 336 -3.68 -22.26 -9.63
N LEU A 337 -2.49 -21.89 -9.15
CA LEU A 337 -2.17 -21.76 -7.74
C LEU A 337 -2.08 -20.27 -7.36
N LEU A 338 -2.99 -19.82 -6.50
CA LEU A 338 -2.92 -18.48 -5.88
C LEU A 338 -2.08 -18.61 -4.60
N ALA A 339 -0.79 -18.34 -4.71
CA ALA A 339 0.21 -18.58 -3.67
C ALA A 339 0.43 -17.36 -2.74
N SER A 340 -0.63 -16.63 -2.44
CA SER A 340 -0.64 -15.50 -1.51
C SER A 340 -1.90 -15.50 -0.64
N SER A 341 -1.86 -14.74 0.47
CA SER A 341 -3.09 -14.37 1.19
C SER A 341 -3.80 -13.24 0.46
N LEU A 342 -5.09 -13.10 0.75
CA LEU A 342 -5.86 -11.91 0.39
C LEU A 342 -5.41 -10.74 1.27
N VAL A 343 -5.11 -9.62 0.63
CA VAL A 343 -5.05 -8.32 1.29
C VAL A 343 -6.51 -7.88 1.54
N PRO A 344 -6.86 -7.42 2.74
CA PRO A 344 -8.20 -6.91 3.03
C PRO A 344 -8.65 -5.89 1.98
N GLY A 345 -9.92 -5.98 1.55
CA GLY A 345 -10.48 -5.15 0.49
C GLY A 345 -10.41 -5.75 -0.92
N ASN A 346 -9.56 -6.75 -1.18
CA ASN A 346 -9.40 -7.37 -2.50
C ASN A 346 -10.29 -8.62 -2.73
N GLU A 347 -11.13 -9.00 -1.77
CA GLU A 347 -11.93 -10.24 -1.80
C GLU A 347 -12.79 -10.35 -3.06
N THR A 348 -13.47 -9.26 -3.43
CA THR A 348 -14.33 -9.23 -4.61
C THR A 348 -13.53 -9.36 -5.90
N ALA A 349 -12.40 -8.69 -6.01
CA ALA A 349 -11.52 -8.73 -7.19
C ALA A 349 -10.95 -10.14 -7.38
N VAL A 350 -10.40 -10.74 -6.33
CA VAL A 350 -9.85 -12.11 -6.37
C VAL A 350 -10.94 -13.14 -6.66
N SER A 351 -12.14 -12.99 -6.07
CA SER A 351 -13.27 -13.88 -6.37
C SER A 351 -13.67 -13.84 -7.85
N LYS A 352 -13.67 -12.64 -8.47
CA LYS A 352 -13.92 -12.50 -9.92
C LYS A 352 -12.86 -13.22 -10.75
N VAL A 353 -11.58 -13.11 -10.38
CA VAL A 353 -10.48 -13.82 -11.06
C VAL A 353 -10.65 -15.33 -10.93
N ILE A 354 -10.90 -15.85 -9.72
CA ILE A 354 -11.14 -17.28 -9.47
C ILE A 354 -12.29 -17.79 -10.34
N ASN A 355 -13.41 -17.07 -10.37
CA ASN A 355 -14.58 -17.44 -11.18
C ASN A 355 -14.25 -17.42 -12.70
N GLY A 356 -13.50 -16.42 -13.16
CA GLY A 356 -13.04 -16.35 -14.54
C GLY A 356 -12.17 -17.54 -14.92
N LEU A 357 -11.22 -17.93 -14.09
CA LEU A 357 -10.34 -19.07 -14.29
C LEU A 357 -11.12 -20.40 -14.34
N ASN A 358 -12.02 -20.63 -13.38
CA ASN A 358 -12.88 -21.82 -13.34
C ASN A 358 -13.79 -21.89 -14.57
N ARG A 359 -14.33 -20.77 -15.03
CA ARG A 359 -15.16 -20.69 -16.26
C ARG A 359 -14.43 -21.24 -17.50
N TRP A 360 -13.09 -21.11 -17.51
CA TRP A 360 -12.24 -21.60 -18.60
C TRP A 360 -11.75 -23.03 -18.39
N GLY A 361 -12.27 -23.73 -17.36
CA GLY A 361 -11.94 -25.12 -17.07
C GLY A 361 -10.64 -25.33 -16.30
N ALA A 362 -10.05 -24.28 -15.72
CA ALA A 362 -8.89 -24.43 -14.85
C ALA A 362 -9.29 -24.91 -13.47
N ARG A 363 -8.46 -25.75 -12.85
CA ARG A 363 -8.52 -26.08 -11.45
C ARG A 363 -7.83 -24.97 -10.65
N VAL A 364 -8.54 -24.32 -9.75
CA VAL A 364 -7.98 -23.22 -8.94
C VAL A 364 -7.71 -23.67 -7.50
N VAL A 365 -6.45 -23.56 -7.06
CA VAL A 365 -5.99 -23.84 -5.69
C VAL A 365 -5.67 -22.50 -5.03
N HIS A 366 -6.32 -22.24 -3.88
CA HIS A 366 -6.21 -20.96 -3.17
C HIS A 366 -6.42 -21.15 -1.67
N LYS A 367 -6.19 -20.12 -0.85
CA LYS A 367 -6.29 -20.16 0.63
C LYS A 367 -7.60 -20.77 1.14
N GLY A 368 -8.71 -20.66 0.40
CA GLY A 368 -10.00 -21.21 0.80
C GLY A 368 -10.11 -22.74 0.67
N ASN A 369 -9.24 -23.40 -0.12
CA ASN A 369 -9.27 -24.86 -0.34
C ASN A 369 -7.94 -25.58 -0.10
N ALA A 370 -6.84 -24.85 0.16
CA ALA A 370 -5.55 -25.43 0.52
C ALA A 370 -4.69 -24.42 1.31
N ARG A 371 -3.74 -24.90 2.09
CA ARG A 371 -2.77 -24.06 2.80
C ARG A 371 -1.67 -23.61 1.84
N VAL A 372 -1.93 -22.58 1.05
CA VAL A 372 -1.04 -22.09 0.00
C VAL A 372 -0.18 -20.89 0.41
N HIS A 373 -0.38 -20.38 1.62
CA HIS A 373 0.30 -19.20 2.13
C HIS A 373 0.42 -19.24 3.66
N VAL A 374 1.47 -18.64 4.18
CA VAL A 374 1.65 -18.27 5.59
C VAL A 374 1.95 -16.78 5.69
N SER A 375 1.57 -16.15 6.80
CA SER A 375 1.81 -14.72 7.00
C SER A 375 3.31 -14.40 7.13
N GLY A 376 3.70 -13.21 6.69
CA GLY A 376 5.01 -12.62 6.93
C GLY A 376 5.13 -11.91 8.28
N HIS A 377 4.01 -11.68 8.99
CA HIS A 377 3.93 -10.88 10.22
C HIS A 377 3.70 -11.75 11.44
N ALA A 378 4.30 -11.34 12.57
CA ALA A 378 4.27 -12.04 13.84
C ALA A 378 2.85 -12.11 14.43
N ALA A 379 2.43 -13.29 14.88
CA ALA A 379 1.19 -13.49 15.61
C ALA A 379 1.34 -13.12 17.10
N ALA A 380 0.24 -13.06 17.83
CA ALA A 380 0.19 -12.62 19.23
C ALA A 380 1.23 -13.30 20.12
N GLY A 381 1.46 -14.62 19.96
CA GLY A 381 2.47 -15.34 20.73
C GLY A 381 3.89 -14.88 20.44
N GLU A 382 4.21 -14.57 19.20
CA GLU A 382 5.53 -14.07 18.79
C GLU A 382 5.74 -12.63 19.26
N LEU A 383 4.69 -11.80 19.22
CA LEU A 383 4.72 -10.42 19.74
C LEU A 383 4.96 -10.40 21.25
N LEU A 384 4.35 -11.32 22.01
CA LEU A 384 4.62 -11.50 23.44
C LEU A 384 6.10 -11.86 23.70
N TYR A 385 6.75 -12.65 22.85
CA TYR A 385 8.18 -12.94 22.98
C TYR A 385 9.02 -11.67 22.82
N VAL A 386 8.76 -10.86 21.81
CA VAL A 386 9.51 -9.60 21.60
C VAL A 386 9.31 -8.67 22.80
N LEU A 387 8.09 -8.46 23.26
CA LEU A 387 7.78 -7.63 24.43
C LEU A 387 8.50 -8.13 25.70
N ASN A 388 8.52 -9.44 25.95
CA ASN A 388 9.19 -10.03 27.11
C ASN A 388 10.72 -10.01 27.01
N LEU A 389 11.29 -10.12 25.80
CA LEU A 389 12.74 -10.05 25.59
C LEU A 389 13.26 -8.62 25.72
N THR A 390 12.53 -7.65 25.12
CA THR A 390 12.96 -6.25 25.09
C THR A 390 12.58 -5.49 26.36
N LYS A 391 11.51 -5.86 27.07
CA LYS A 391 10.98 -5.19 28.27
C LYS A 391 11.01 -3.67 28.15
N PRO A 392 10.35 -3.12 27.10
CA PRO A 392 10.51 -1.71 26.81
C PRO A 392 9.89 -0.82 27.90
N SER A 393 10.50 0.34 28.15
CA SER A 393 9.95 1.35 29.08
C SER A 393 8.66 1.96 28.52
N ASN A 394 8.60 2.18 27.21
CA ASN A 394 7.42 2.64 26.49
C ASN A 394 7.19 1.76 25.25
N PHE A 395 5.93 1.66 24.84
CA PHE A 395 5.53 0.85 23.68
C PHE A 395 4.66 1.67 22.71
N MET A 396 4.96 1.58 21.42
CA MET A 396 4.17 2.17 20.35
C MET A 396 3.90 1.11 19.28
N PRO A 397 2.67 0.58 19.16
CA PRO A 397 2.31 -0.31 18.07
C PRO A 397 2.32 0.46 16.76
N VAL A 398 2.93 -0.12 15.73
CA VAL A 398 3.02 0.45 14.38
C VAL A 398 2.56 -0.58 13.33
N HIS A 399 2.45 -0.18 12.07
CA HIS A 399 2.11 -1.03 10.94
C HIS A 399 0.82 -1.84 11.17
N GLY A 400 -0.33 -1.16 11.15
CA GLY A 400 -1.63 -1.83 11.35
C GLY A 400 -2.80 -0.87 11.42
N GLU A 401 -3.98 -1.41 11.12
CA GLU A 401 -5.25 -0.73 11.36
C GLU A 401 -5.50 -0.55 12.87
N TRP A 402 -6.42 0.32 13.23
CA TRP A 402 -6.76 0.62 14.63
C TRP A 402 -7.03 -0.63 15.50
N ARG A 403 -7.69 -1.64 14.96
CA ARG A 403 -7.95 -2.90 15.68
C ARG A 403 -6.66 -3.64 16.00
N HIS A 404 -5.69 -3.64 15.09
CA HIS A 404 -4.38 -4.26 15.28
C HIS A 404 -3.55 -3.51 16.32
N LEU A 405 -3.50 -2.17 16.23
CA LEU A 405 -2.77 -1.33 17.18
C LEU A 405 -3.30 -1.52 18.60
N ARG A 406 -4.64 -1.56 18.77
CA ARG A 406 -5.25 -1.79 20.09
C ARG A 406 -5.03 -3.20 20.61
N ALA A 407 -5.10 -4.22 19.77
CA ALA A 407 -4.82 -5.60 20.16
C ALA A 407 -3.36 -5.74 20.65
N HIS A 408 -2.40 -5.14 19.92
CA HIS A 408 -1.00 -5.17 20.30
C HIS A 408 -0.73 -4.37 21.60
N ALA A 409 -1.37 -3.23 21.78
CA ALA A 409 -1.32 -2.47 23.04
C ALA A 409 -1.80 -3.31 24.22
N ALA A 410 -2.88 -4.09 24.06
CA ALA A 410 -3.37 -4.98 25.11
C ALA A 410 -2.35 -6.12 25.41
N LEU A 411 -1.65 -6.65 24.42
CA LEU A 411 -0.55 -7.61 24.64
C LEU A 411 0.60 -6.97 25.43
N ALA A 412 0.96 -5.72 25.12
CA ALA A 412 2.00 -5.01 25.87
C ALA A 412 1.61 -4.78 27.33
N GLU A 413 0.36 -4.41 27.61
CA GLU A 413 -0.15 -4.27 28.99
C GLU A 413 -0.07 -5.60 29.75
N LEU A 414 -0.39 -6.73 29.10
CA LEU A 414 -0.27 -8.07 29.68
C LEU A 414 1.18 -8.45 30.06
N THR A 415 2.18 -7.93 29.34
CA THR A 415 3.60 -8.17 29.64
C THR A 415 4.16 -7.24 30.73
N GLY A 416 3.35 -6.30 31.23
CA GLY A 416 3.72 -5.40 32.33
C GLY A 416 4.17 -4.01 31.89
N VAL A 417 4.04 -3.65 30.62
CA VAL A 417 4.22 -2.26 30.18
C VAL A 417 3.07 -1.42 30.78
N PRO A 418 3.36 -0.37 31.57
CA PRO A 418 2.33 0.48 32.15
C PRO A 418 1.46 1.10 31.05
N ARG A 419 0.15 1.14 31.27
CA ARG A 419 -0.81 1.66 30.28
C ARG A 419 -0.50 3.10 29.86
N GLU A 420 -0.03 3.93 30.79
CA GLU A 420 0.40 5.31 30.55
C GLU A 420 1.65 5.43 29.69
N ASN A 421 2.40 4.33 29.52
CA ASN A 421 3.59 4.24 28.69
C ASN A 421 3.31 3.57 27.34
N ILE A 422 2.04 3.24 27.03
CA ILE A 422 1.62 2.72 25.74
C ILE A 422 1.06 3.86 24.90
N VAL A 423 1.74 4.19 23.83
CA VAL A 423 1.39 5.29 22.92
C VAL A 423 0.70 4.72 21.70
N ILE A 424 -0.62 4.87 21.58
CA ILE A 424 -1.35 4.56 20.36
C ILE A 424 -1.55 5.87 19.61
N ALA A 425 -0.97 5.96 18.42
CA ALA A 425 -0.97 7.17 17.61
C ALA A 425 -1.56 6.90 16.21
N GLU A 426 -1.82 7.96 15.49
CA GLU A 426 -2.15 7.98 14.04
C GLU A 426 -1.05 8.74 13.29
N ASP A 427 -1.09 8.69 11.97
CA ASP A 427 -0.17 9.43 11.13
C ASP A 427 -0.25 10.94 11.40
N GLY A 428 0.89 11.59 11.49
CA GLY A 428 1.02 13.00 11.84
C GLY A 428 1.02 13.31 13.33
N VAL A 429 0.72 12.33 14.21
CA VAL A 429 0.85 12.52 15.66
C VAL A 429 2.32 12.59 16.03
N VAL A 430 2.66 13.59 16.84
CA VAL A 430 4.02 13.85 17.31
C VAL A 430 4.21 13.20 18.68
N VAL A 431 5.22 12.34 18.77
CA VAL A 431 5.63 11.66 19.99
C VAL A 431 7.02 12.13 20.37
N ASP A 432 7.18 12.71 21.56
CA ASP A 432 8.48 13.11 22.10
C ASP A 432 8.93 12.12 23.19
N LEU A 433 10.13 11.58 23.04
CA LEU A 433 10.84 10.77 24.04
C LEU A 433 11.82 11.66 24.79
N VAL A 434 11.50 11.93 26.05
CA VAL A 434 12.31 12.79 26.96
C VAL A 434 12.43 12.10 28.29
N ASP A 435 13.64 12.02 28.84
CA ASP A 435 13.93 11.41 30.14
C ASP A 435 13.30 10.00 30.30
N GLY A 436 13.38 9.19 29.24
CA GLY A 436 12.84 7.82 29.19
C GLY A 436 11.31 7.74 29.12
N GLN A 437 10.60 8.85 28.88
CA GLN A 437 9.14 8.89 28.74
C GLN A 437 8.72 9.30 27.34
N ALA A 438 7.94 8.46 26.66
CA ALA A 438 7.33 8.78 25.38
C ALA A 438 5.92 9.39 25.61
N ARG A 439 5.68 10.58 25.04
CA ARG A 439 4.41 11.30 25.20
C ARG A 439 3.96 11.91 23.88
N ILE A 440 2.65 11.90 23.64
CA ILE A 440 2.05 12.69 22.55
C ILE A 440 2.12 14.17 22.95
N THR A 441 2.71 15.00 22.09
CA THR A 441 2.93 16.43 22.34
C THR A 441 2.21 17.34 21.37
N GLY A 442 1.60 16.81 20.32
CA GLY A 442 0.83 17.53 19.32
C GLY A 442 0.66 16.71 18.05
N ALA A 443 0.25 17.37 16.98
CA ALA A 443 0.19 16.77 15.66
C ALA A 443 0.59 17.76 14.57
N VAL A 444 1.07 17.23 13.46
CA VAL A 444 1.39 17.96 12.23
C VAL A 444 0.40 17.59 11.14
N PRO A 445 0.15 18.47 10.16
CA PRO A 445 -0.63 18.10 8.98
C PRO A 445 -0.01 16.87 8.32
N CYS A 446 -0.82 15.86 8.11
CA CYS A 446 -0.43 14.63 7.44
C CYS A 446 -1.65 14.10 6.69
N GLY A 447 -1.55 13.99 5.37
CA GLY A 447 -2.65 13.60 4.50
C GLY A 447 -2.25 12.51 3.51
N TYR A 448 -3.18 12.17 2.63
CA TYR A 448 -2.90 11.32 1.48
C TYR A 448 -2.44 12.18 0.30
N VAL A 449 -1.32 11.82 -0.29
CA VAL A 449 -0.84 12.41 -1.53
C VAL A 449 -1.10 11.41 -2.66
N PHE A 450 -2.14 11.68 -3.45
CA PHE A 450 -2.56 10.77 -4.52
C PHE A 450 -1.69 10.91 -5.76
N VAL A 451 -1.40 9.77 -6.39
CA VAL A 451 -0.72 9.66 -7.69
C VAL A 451 -1.73 9.15 -8.71
N ASP A 452 -1.83 9.83 -9.86
CA ASP A 452 -2.63 9.45 -11.03
C ASP A 452 -1.77 9.63 -12.27
N GLY A 453 -1.26 8.55 -12.83
CA GLY A 453 -0.31 8.56 -13.93
C GLY A 453 0.95 9.36 -13.61
N THR A 454 1.12 10.53 -14.22
CA THR A 454 2.27 11.43 -13.98
C THR A 454 2.00 12.53 -12.96
N SER A 455 0.75 12.71 -12.56
CA SER A 455 0.32 13.73 -11.61
C SER A 455 0.50 13.25 -10.17
N VAL A 456 1.04 14.11 -9.31
CA VAL A 456 1.32 13.82 -7.90
C VAL A 456 0.77 14.95 -7.04
N GLY A 457 -0.21 14.65 -6.18
CA GLY A 457 -0.80 15.61 -5.25
C GLY A 457 -1.84 16.56 -5.85
N ASP A 458 -2.13 16.47 -7.16
CA ASP A 458 -3.12 17.33 -7.83
C ASP A 458 -4.57 16.87 -7.60
N ILE A 459 -4.75 15.63 -7.16
CA ILE A 459 -6.07 15.06 -6.87
C ILE A 459 -6.47 15.46 -5.45
N THR A 460 -7.59 16.18 -5.35
CA THR A 460 -8.19 16.54 -4.08
C THR A 460 -9.34 15.60 -3.72
N ASP A 461 -9.77 15.58 -2.46
CA ASP A 461 -10.97 14.85 -2.01
C ASP A 461 -12.22 15.25 -2.81
N VAL A 462 -12.30 16.50 -3.24
CA VAL A 462 -13.39 16.99 -4.11
C VAL A 462 -13.34 16.31 -5.47
N ALA A 463 -12.16 16.21 -6.08
CA ALA A 463 -11.98 15.54 -7.37
C ALA A 463 -12.31 14.03 -7.27
N LEU A 464 -11.93 13.36 -6.18
CA LEU A 464 -12.29 11.96 -5.93
C LEU A 464 -13.80 11.78 -5.76
N LYS A 465 -14.45 12.68 -5.00
CA LYS A 465 -15.90 12.67 -4.84
C LYS A 465 -16.62 12.86 -6.19
N ASP A 466 -16.12 13.76 -7.01
CA ASP A 466 -16.68 13.98 -8.34
C ASP A 466 -16.51 12.75 -9.23
N ARG A 467 -15.33 12.09 -9.22
CA ARG A 467 -15.10 10.85 -9.96
C ARG A 467 -16.04 9.72 -9.53
N ARG A 468 -16.30 9.58 -8.22
CA ARG A 468 -17.29 8.61 -7.70
C ARG A 468 -18.68 8.90 -8.21
N ILE A 469 -19.15 10.14 -8.10
CA ILE A 469 -20.47 10.54 -8.60
C ILE A 469 -20.57 10.28 -10.11
N LEU A 470 -19.55 10.64 -10.87
CA LEU A 470 -19.52 10.40 -12.32
C LEU A 470 -19.56 8.90 -12.67
N GLY A 471 -18.87 8.07 -11.90
CA GLY A 471 -18.85 6.61 -12.09
C GLY A 471 -20.16 5.93 -11.72
N ASP A 472 -20.79 6.33 -10.61
CA ASP A 472 -21.97 5.68 -10.06
C ASP A 472 -23.28 6.19 -10.67
N GLU A 473 -23.38 7.50 -10.91
CA GLU A 473 -24.62 8.20 -11.23
C GLU A 473 -24.60 8.87 -12.60
N GLY A 474 -23.41 9.04 -13.21
CA GLY A 474 -23.22 9.76 -14.46
C GLY A 474 -23.34 11.28 -14.32
N PHE A 475 -23.50 11.97 -15.47
CA PHE A 475 -23.69 13.42 -15.46
C PHE A 475 -24.79 13.86 -16.44
N ILE A 476 -25.32 15.06 -16.18
CA ILE A 476 -26.29 15.76 -17.02
C ILE A 476 -25.76 17.17 -17.27
N SER A 477 -25.52 17.50 -18.53
CA SER A 477 -25.19 18.86 -18.96
C SER A 477 -26.43 19.57 -19.49
N ILE A 478 -26.65 20.81 -19.06
CA ILE A 478 -27.77 21.64 -19.51
C ILE A 478 -27.21 22.95 -20.05
N VAL A 479 -27.38 23.15 -21.35
CA VAL A 479 -26.96 24.39 -22.02
C VAL A 479 -28.15 25.32 -22.18
N VAL A 480 -28.02 26.55 -21.69
CA VAL A 480 -29.00 27.61 -21.88
C VAL A 480 -28.34 28.86 -22.44
N VAL A 481 -29.06 29.58 -23.30
CA VAL A 481 -28.63 30.89 -23.84
C VAL A 481 -29.53 31.96 -23.21
N VAL A 482 -28.91 32.97 -22.60
CA VAL A 482 -29.62 34.06 -21.93
C VAL A 482 -29.19 35.44 -22.46
N ASP A 483 -30.10 36.35 -22.49
CA ASP A 483 -29.81 37.75 -22.78
C ASP A 483 -29.02 38.40 -21.62
N SER A 484 -27.83 38.90 -21.89
CA SER A 484 -26.90 39.45 -20.88
C SER A 484 -27.44 40.66 -20.11
N THR A 485 -28.45 41.37 -20.68
CA THR A 485 -29.03 42.57 -20.10
C THR A 485 -30.25 42.26 -19.22
N THR A 486 -31.08 41.32 -19.67
CA THR A 486 -32.37 41.01 -19.02
C THR A 486 -32.37 39.69 -18.27
N GLY A 487 -31.36 38.84 -18.44
CA GLY A 487 -31.30 37.48 -17.88
C GLY A 487 -32.37 36.53 -18.46
N LYS A 488 -33.10 36.94 -19.50
CA LYS A 488 -34.14 36.09 -20.10
C LYS A 488 -33.56 35.01 -20.99
N LEU A 489 -34.19 33.84 -20.95
CA LEU A 489 -33.85 32.75 -21.84
C LEU A 489 -34.13 33.12 -23.29
N THR A 490 -33.13 32.99 -24.16
CA THR A 490 -33.19 33.25 -25.61
C THR A 490 -32.97 31.98 -26.44
N GLY A 491 -32.43 30.90 -25.82
CA GLY A 491 -32.24 29.63 -26.49
C GLY A 491 -31.97 28.47 -25.52
N GLY A 492 -32.31 27.26 -25.91
CA GLY A 492 -32.28 26.07 -25.05
C GLY A 492 -33.53 25.98 -24.19
N PRO A 493 -33.57 25.16 -23.09
CA PRO A 493 -32.49 24.29 -22.58
C PRO A 493 -32.18 23.11 -23.49
N GLU A 494 -30.92 22.91 -23.82
CA GLU A 494 -30.45 21.67 -24.47
C GLU A 494 -29.83 20.76 -23.41
N ILE A 495 -30.34 19.53 -23.28
CA ILE A 495 -29.95 18.61 -22.21
C ILE A 495 -29.25 17.39 -22.81
N THR A 496 -28.02 17.12 -22.33
CA THR A 496 -27.24 15.95 -22.67
C THR A 496 -26.89 15.19 -21.41
N ALA A 497 -27.13 13.86 -21.39
CA ALA A 497 -26.77 13.00 -20.27
C ALA A 497 -25.86 11.85 -20.71
N ARG A 498 -24.95 11.43 -19.83
CA ARG A 498 -24.10 10.26 -19.99
C ARG A 498 -23.99 9.51 -18.68
N GLY A 499 -24.09 8.17 -18.75
CA GLY A 499 -23.94 7.28 -17.59
C GLY A 499 -25.10 7.33 -16.58
N SER A 500 -26.08 8.23 -16.74
CA SER A 500 -27.22 8.36 -15.80
C SER A 500 -28.27 7.26 -15.95
N GLY A 501 -28.31 6.54 -17.08
CA GLY A 501 -29.35 5.54 -17.36
C GLY A 501 -30.74 6.12 -17.58
N ILE A 502 -30.85 7.46 -17.75
CA ILE A 502 -32.10 8.17 -18.06
C ILE A 502 -32.22 8.27 -19.57
N ASP A 503 -33.41 7.95 -20.11
CA ASP A 503 -33.72 8.10 -21.52
C ASP A 503 -33.60 9.58 -21.93
N PRO A 504 -32.90 9.93 -23.02
CA PRO A 504 -32.78 11.30 -23.48
C PRO A 504 -34.14 11.99 -23.69
N ASP A 505 -35.14 11.32 -24.22
CA ASP A 505 -36.46 11.87 -24.48
C ASP A 505 -37.24 12.21 -23.18
N ALA A 506 -36.87 11.57 -22.06
CA ALA A 506 -37.49 11.85 -20.77
C ALA A 506 -37.19 13.26 -20.24
N PHE A 507 -36.10 13.88 -20.69
CA PHE A 507 -35.75 15.24 -20.28
C PHE A 507 -36.71 16.32 -20.80
N ASP A 508 -37.52 16.04 -21.84
CA ASP A 508 -38.56 16.95 -22.31
C ASP A 508 -39.54 17.34 -21.19
N ALA A 509 -39.75 16.45 -20.23
CA ALA A 509 -40.66 16.69 -19.10
C ALA A 509 -40.13 17.74 -18.11
N VAL A 510 -38.82 17.99 -18.04
CA VAL A 510 -38.22 18.96 -17.11
C VAL A 510 -37.95 20.32 -17.78
N VAL A 511 -37.91 20.38 -19.12
CA VAL A 511 -37.67 21.62 -19.87
C VAL A 511 -38.62 22.74 -19.45
N PRO A 512 -39.97 22.54 -19.38
CA PRO A 512 -40.89 23.60 -18.97
C PRO A 512 -40.63 24.10 -17.53
N GLN A 513 -40.15 23.19 -16.65
CA GLN A 513 -39.82 23.57 -15.27
C GLN A 513 -38.56 24.45 -15.18
N ILE A 514 -37.56 24.15 -16.03
CA ILE A 514 -36.35 25.00 -16.14
C ILE A 514 -36.72 26.37 -16.67
N GLU A 515 -37.51 26.44 -17.74
CA GLU A 515 -37.96 27.70 -18.35
C GLU A 515 -38.73 28.57 -17.34
N ALA A 516 -39.68 27.99 -16.64
CA ALA A 516 -40.46 28.70 -15.61
C ALA A 516 -39.56 29.23 -14.47
N ALA A 517 -38.65 28.39 -13.98
CA ALA A 517 -37.72 28.77 -12.92
C ALA A 517 -36.75 29.89 -13.34
N LEU A 518 -36.31 29.91 -14.61
CA LEU A 518 -35.46 30.97 -15.15
C LEU A 518 -36.24 32.26 -15.40
N GLN A 519 -37.51 32.19 -15.80
CA GLN A 519 -38.38 33.36 -15.91
C GLN A 519 -38.59 34.07 -14.56
N GLU A 520 -38.76 33.28 -13.47
CA GLU A 520 -38.86 33.85 -12.11
C GLU A 520 -37.57 34.57 -11.71
N VAL A 521 -36.40 33.99 -12.02
CA VAL A 521 -35.09 34.59 -11.74
C VAL A 521 -34.94 35.91 -12.52
N ALA A 522 -35.24 35.92 -13.82
CA ALA A 522 -35.17 37.12 -14.65
C ALA A 522 -36.15 38.22 -14.13
N ALA A 523 -37.35 37.85 -13.68
CA ALA A 523 -38.33 38.79 -13.13
C ALA A 523 -37.91 39.44 -11.79
N SER A 524 -37.02 38.76 -11.03
CA SER A 524 -36.50 39.27 -9.75
C SER A 524 -35.48 40.40 -9.90
N GLY A 525 -35.01 40.67 -11.12
CA GLY A 525 -34.05 41.73 -11.43
C GLY A 525 -32.61 41.46 -10.97
N VAL A 526 -32.32 40.27 -10.45
CA VAL A 526 -31.00 39.84 -9.97
C VAL A 526 -30.62 38.53 -10.70
N ALA A 527 -30.48 38.60 -12.01
CA ALA A 527 -30.12 37.43 -12.82
C ALA A 527 -28.60 37.48 -13.13
N ASP A 528 -27.77 37.03 -12.17
CA ASP A 528 -26.38 36.73 -12.44
C ASP A 528 -26.20 35.28 -12.91
N GLU A 529 -25.11 35.01 -13.61
CA GLU A 529 -24.78 33.68 -14.13
C GLU A 529 -24.82 32.59 -13.02
N MET A 530 -24.31 32.91 -11.84
CA MET A 530 -24.22 31.99 -10.71
C MET A 530 -25.62 31.59 -10.20
N GLN A 531 -26.55 32.56 -10.14
CA GLN A 531 -27.92 32.31 -9.74
C GLN A 531 -28.66 31.44 -10.76
N ILE A 532 -28.45 31.70 -12.05
CA ILE A 532 -29.02 30.93 -13.17
C ILE A 532 -28.53 29.48 -13.06
N ARG A 533 -27.22 29.25 -12.95
CA ARG A 533 -26.61 27.91 -12.76
C ARG A 533 -27.18 27.21 -11.54
N ARG A 534 -27.28 27.88 -10.41
CA ARG A 534 -27.83 27.31 -9.17
C ARG A 534 -29.30 26.90 -9.32
N THR A 535 -30.10 27.71 -10.02
CA THR A 535 -31.52 27.46 -10.26
C THR A 535 -31.70 26.25 -11.16
N ILE A 536 -30.97 26.14 -12.26
CA ILE A 536 -31.00 24.97 -13.16
C ILE A 536 -30.61 23.71 -12.39
N ARG A 537 -29.49 23.76 -11.66
CA ARG A 537 -29.01 22.60 -10.87
C ARG A 537 -30.06 22.14 -9.87
N ARG A 538 -30.71 23.06 -9.16
CA ARG A 538 -31.74 22.73 -8.17
C ARG A 538 -33.01 22.14 -8.83
N THR A 539 -33.47 22.70 -9.95
CA THR A 539 -34.68 22.28 -10.65
C THR A 539 -34.50 20.88 -11.23
N VAL A 540 -33.43 20.67 -12.01
CA VAL A 540 -33.14 19.37 -12.62
C VAL A 540 -32.78 18.32 -11.55
N GLY A 541 -31.99 18.70 -10.53
CA GLY A 541 -31.63 17.79 -9.43
C GLY A 541 -32.82 17.29 -8.66
N ARG A 542 -33.81 18.16 -8.38
CA ARG A 542 -35.06 17.75 -7.73
C ARG A 542 -35.85 16.80 -8.64
N TRP A 543 -36.06 17.17 -9.90
CA TRP A 543 -36.81 16.34 -10.84
C TRP A 543 -36.18 14.94 -11.01
N VAL A 544 -34.85 14.85 -11.17
CA VAL A 544 -34.15 13.56 -11.28
C VAL A 544 -34.29 12.75 -9.98
N SER A 545 -34.10 13.41 -8.83
CA SER A 545 -34.20 12.73 -7.53
C SER A 545 -35.61 12.19 -7.28
N ASP A 546 -36.65 12.98 -7.60
CA ASP A 546 -38.04 12.61 -7.34
C ASP A 546 -38.53 11.54 -8.32
N THR A 547 -38.09 11.61 -9.60
CA THR A 547 -38.56 10.70 -10.67
C THR A 547 -37.76 9.40 -10.71
N TYR A 548 -36.41 9.48 -10.59
CA TYR A 548 -35.51 8.36 -10.82
C TYR A 548 -34.75 7.89 -9.57
N ARG A 549 -34.88 8.63 -8.44
CA ARG A 549 -34.14 8.36 -7.19
C ARG A 549 -32.62 8.31 -7.38
N ARG A 550 -32.11 9.13 -8.30
CA ARG A 550 -30.69 9.26 -8.65
C ARG A 550 -30.17 10.67 -8.36
N ARG A 551 -28.83 10.81 -8.24
CA ARG A 551 -28.17 12.09 -7.95
C ARG A 551 -26.96 12.31 -8.86
N PRO A 552 -27.15 12.33 -10.19
CA PRO A 552 -26.06 12.54 -11.14
C PRO A 552 -25.43 13.92 -10.95
N MET A 553 -24.20 14.09 -11.46
CA MET A 553 -23.57 15.40 -11.52
C MET A 553 -24.30 16.29 -12.53
N ILE A 554 -24.79 17.44 -12.09
CA ILE A 554 -25.51 18.37 -12.93
C ILE A 554 -24.60 19.56 -13.24
N ILE A 555 -24.36 19.79 -14.55
CA ILE A 555 -23.42 20.79 -15.07
C ILE A 555 -24.22 21.79 -15.94
N PRO A 556 -24.73 22.87 -15.36
CA PRO A 556 -25.34 23.96 -16.13
C PRO A 556 -24.27 24.76 -16.85
N VAL A 557 -24.48 24.99 -18.14
CA VAL A 557 -23.68 25.88 -19.00
C VAL A 557 -24.56 27.03 -19.41
N VAL A 558 -24.19 28.25 -19.02
CA VAL A 558 -24.91 29.47 -19.35
C VAL A 558 -24.09 30.25 -20.38
N VAL A 559 -24.70 30.53 -21.52
CA VAL A 559 -24.12 31.34 -22.59
C VAL A 559 -24.87 32.69 -22.62
N GLU A 560 -24.17 33.77 -22.40
CA GLU A 560 -24.71 35.13 -22.46
C GLU A 560 -24.56 35.70 -23.87
N VAL A 561 -25.65 36.33 -24.42
CA VAL A 561 -25.68 36.96 -25.73
C VAL A 561 -26.20 38.37 -25.66
#